data_117403f67f7d572cc90129fda75aa94f
#
_entry.id   117403f67f7d572cc90129fda75aa94f
#
_cell.length_a   1.000
_cell.length_b   1.000
_cell.length_c   1.000
_cell.angle_alpha   90.00
_cell.angle_beta   90.00
_cell.angle_gamma   90.00
#
_symmetry.space_group_name_H-M   'P 1'
#
loop_
_entity.id
_entity.type
_entity.pdbx_description
1 polymer ?
#
loop_
_entity_poly.entity_id
_entity_poly.type
_entity_poly.pdbx_seq_one_letter_code
_entity_poly.pdbx_strand_id
1 'polypeptide(L)'
;IVTVCYGIMFWYIKFSGKRSKGYYTKQQNSLGELNGYIEELITGQKVVKVFHHEEESFTEFCKKNEELRKAGTGAQGYAATMVPVVVSISYVNYAIVAVLGGLLALHGKADIGSLASYLVFVRQAALPINQFTQQSNFLLSALAGAERVFDVMSLEPEIDEGKVELVNVKEENGALAVC
;
A
#
# COMPACT_ATOMS: atom_id res chain seq x y z
N ILE A 1 -25.17 -7.43 20.56
CA ILE A 1 -24.30 -6.30 20.89
C ILE A 1 -22.99 -6.42 20.15
N VAL A 2 -22.24 -7.48 20.32
CA VAL A 2 -20.96 -7.74 19.65
C VAL A 2 -21.09 -7.60 18.13
N THR A 3 -22.10 -8.20 17.52
CA THR A 3 -22.40 -8.10 16.09
C THR A 3 -22.62 -6.65 15.63
N VAL A 4 -23.30 -5.85 16.44
CA VAL A 4 -23.54 -4.42 16.14
C VAL A 4 -22.23 -3.63 16.19
N CYS A 5 -21.37 -3.86 17.18
CA CYS A 5 -20.07 -3.21 17.29
C CYS A 5 -19.16 -3.55 16.10
N TYR A 6 -19.13 -4.82 15.68
CA TYR A 6 -18.42 -5.21 14.47
C TYR A 6 -19.01 -4.59 13.20
N GLY A 7 -20.33 -4.49 13.10
CA GLY A 7 -21.01 -3.79 12.01
C GLY A 7 -20.57 -2.32 11.90
N ILE A 8 -20.52 -1.60 13.02
CA ILE A 8 -20.04 -0.23 13.08
C ILE A 8 -18.56 -0.14 12.68
N MET A 9 -17.75 -1.08 13.14
CA MET A 9 -16.32 -1.16 12.79
C MET A 9 -16.13 -1.35 11.29
N PHE A 10 -16.83 -2.29 10.67
CA PHE A 10 -16.77 -2.52 9.23
C PHE A 10 -17.24 -1.32 8.41
N TRP A 11 -18.33 -0.69 8.86
CA TRP A 11 -18.82 0.54 8.22
C TRP A 11 -17.78 1.65 8.26
N TYR A 12 -17.15 1.86 9.42
CA TYR A 12 -16.10 2.86 9.58
C TYR A 12 -14.87 2.55 8.71
N ILE A 13 -14.40 1.30 8.69
CA ILE A 13 -13.26 0.88 7.85
C ILE A 13 -13.56 1.13 6.36
N LYS A 14 -14.75 0.78 5.89
CA LYS A 14 -15.18 1.00 4.50
C LYS A 14 -15.22 2.50 4.17
N PHE A 15 -15.77 3.31 5.06
CA PHE A 15 -15.87 4.76 4.87
C PHE A 15 -14.49 5.43 4.87
N SER A 16 -13.67 5.17 5.87
CA SER A 16 -12.33 5.73 6.01
C SER A 16 -11.39 5.24 4.89
N GLY A 17 -11.45 3.96 4.56
CA GLY A 17 -10.66 3.37 3.49
C GLY A 17 -10.96 3.97 2.11
N LYS A 18 -12.23 4.21 1.80
CA LYS A 18 -12.63 4.89 0.55
C LYS A 18 -12.05 6.31 0.46
N ARG A 19 -12.10 7.07 1.56
CA ARG A 19 -11.54 8.42 1.64
C ARG A 19 -10.02 8.40 1.53
N SER A 20 -9.37 7.53 2.29
CA SER A 20 -7.93 7.34 2.28
C SER A 20 -7.42 6.99 0.87
N LYS A 21 -8.06 6.04 0.18
CA LYS A 21 -7.70 5.68 -1.20
C LYS A 21 -7.75 6.88 -2.15
N GLY A 22 -8.78 7.73 -2.06
CA GLY A 22 -8.88 8.94 -2.88
C GLY A 22 -7.71 9.92 -2.67
N TYR A 23 -7.32 10.12 -1.41
CA TYR A 23 -6.18 10.98 -1.09
C TYR A 23 -4.84 10.34 -1.50
N TYR A 24 -4.66 9.02 -1.37
CA TYR A 24 -3.46 8.33 -1.85
C TYR A 24 -3.30 8.44 -3.37
N THR A 25 -4.39 8.27 -4.12
CA THR A 25 -4.35 8.46 -5.58
C THR A 25 -3.96 9.90 -5.93
N LYS A 26 -4.55 10.89 -5.24
CA LYS A 26 -4.19 12.30 -5.44
C LYS A 26 -2.72 12.57 -5.08
N GLN A 27 -2.23 12.00 -3.98
CA GLN A 27 -0.83 12.11 -3.56
C GLN A 27 0.12 11.55 -4.63
N GLN A 28 -0.18 10.37 -5.21
CA GLN A 28 0.65 9.78 -6.25
C GLN A 28 0.67 10.62 -7.53
N ASN A 29 -0.48 11.16 -7.93
CA ASN A 29 -0.57 12.05 -9.08
C ASN A 29 0.24 13.34 -8.86
N SER A 30 0.04 14.01 -7.71
CA SER A 30 0.80 15.23 -7.38
C SER A 30 2.31 14.96 -7.25
N LEU A 31 2.70 13.76 -6.78
CA LEU A 31 4.11 13.35 -6.75
C LEU A 31 4.68 13.17 -8.16
N GLY A 32 3.92 12.55 -9.06
CA GLY A 32 4.30 12.41 -10.46
C GLY A 32 4.46 13.77 -11.17
N GLU A 33 3.50 14.68 -10.96
CA GLU A 33 3.55 16.01 -11.52
C GLU A 33 4.74 16.85 -10.98
N LEU A 34 5.03 16.72 -9.68
CA LEU A 34 6.17 17.40 -9.07
C LEU A 34 7.50 16.84 -9.59
N ASN A 35 7.61 15.52 -9.70
CA ASN A 35 8.83 14.88 -10.23
C ASN A 35 9.06 15.26 -11.70
N GLY A 36 8.01 15.23 -12.53
CA GLY A 36 8.11 15.65 -13.93
C GLY A 36 8.55 17.11 -14.05
N TYR A 37 8.01 17.99 -13.20
CA TYR A 37 8.41 19.40 -13.16
C TYR A 37 9.87 19.59 -12.74
N ILE A 38 10.34 18.82 -11.75
CA ILE A 38 11.76 18.86 -11.33
C ILE A 38 12.67 18.39 -12.48
N GLU A 39 12.31 17.30 -13.17
CA GLU A 39 13.07 16.79 -14.30
C GLU A 39 13.15 17.81 -15.44
N GLU A 40 12.05 18.47 -15.75
CA GLU A 40 11.99 19.56 -16.74
C GLU A 40 12.89 20.74 -16.35
N LEU A 41 12.83 21.19 -15.09
CA LEU A 41 13.67 22.28 -14.59
C LEU A 41 15.15 21.94 -14.60
N ILE A 42 15.53 20.72 -14.24
CA ILE A 42 16.93 20.29 -14.22
C ILE A 42 17.45 20.18 -15.65
N THR A 43 16.68 19.61 -16.56
CA THR A 43 17.04 19.47 -17.97
C THR A 43 17.12 20.86 -18.65
N GLY A 44 16.16 21.75 -18.33
CA GLY A 44 16.07 23.10 -18.85
C GLY A 44 16.84 24.18 -18.06
N GLN A 45 17.68 23.79 -17.08
CA GLN A 45 18.31 24.74 -16.14
C GLN A 45 19.06 25.89 -16.83
N LYS A 46 19.72 25.63 -17.96
CA LYS A 46 20.43 26.65 -18.72
C LYS A 46 19.46 27.71 -19.27
N VAL A 47 18.30 27.28 -19.74
CA VAL A 47 17.25 28.16 -20.28
C VAL A 47 16.66 29.01 -19.17
N VAL A 48 16.29 28.42 -18.05
CA VAL A 48 15.77 29.15 -16.88
C VAL A 48 16.74 30.25 -16.45
N LYS A 49 18.04 29.93 -16.39
CA LYS A 49 19.07 30.93 -16.03
C LYS A 49 19.24 32.07 -17.05
N VAL A 50 19.23 31.73 -18.33
CA VAL A 50 19.39 32.76 -19.40
C VAL A 50 18.24 33.75 -19.41
N PHE A 51 17.03 33.27 -19.14
CA PHE A 51 15.82 34.11 -19.12
C PHE A 51 15.47 34.68 -17.74
N HIS A 52 16.28 34.42 -16.70
CA HIS A 52 16.06 34.87 -15.32
C HIS A 52 14.69 34.48 -14.74
N HIS A 53 14.22 33.24 -15.05
CA HIS A 53 12.94 32.69 -14.59
C HIS A 53 13.03 31.83 -13.31
N GLU A 54 14.10 32.01 -12.50
CA GLU A 54 14.31 31.19 -11.30
C GLU A 54 13.22 31.41 -10.24
N GLU A 55 12.83 32.67 -9.99
CA GLU A 55 11.80 32.97 -8.98
C GLU A 55 10.42 32.44 -9.38
N GLU A 56 10.05 32.55 -10.64
CA GLU A 56 8.79 32.04 -11.16
C GLU A 56 8.76 30.52 -11.07
N SER A 57 9.84 29.86 -11.49
CA SER A 57 10.00 28.41 -11.40
C SER A 57 9.96 27.93 -9.95
N PHE A 58 10.57 28.65 -9.03
CA PHE A 58 10.52 28.32 -7.60
C PHE A 58 9.11 28.49 -7.02
N THR A 59 8.40 29.53 -7.42
CA THR A 59 7.02 29.76 -6.99
C THR A 59 6.09 28.62 -7.45
N GLU A 60 6.21 28.18 -8.70
CA GLU A 60 5.41 27.05 -9.22
C GLU A 60 5.80 25.73 -8.55
N PHE A 61 7.10 25.51 -8.27
CA PHE A 61 7.54 24.37 -7.46
C PHE A 61 6.88 24.37 -6.08
N CYS A 62 6.89 25.49 -5.38
CA CYS A 62 6.27 25.62 -4.05
C CYS A 62 4.78 25.32 -4.09
N LYS A 63 4.07 25.75 -5.14
CA LYS A 63 2.65 25.45 -5.33
C LYS A 63 2.39 23.95 -5.51
N LYS A 64 3.13 23.30 -6.41
CA LYS A 64 3.04 21.84 -6.62
C LYS A 64 3.39 21.05 -5.37
N ASN A 65 4.44 21.47 -4.65
CA ASN A 65 4.83 20.84 -3.39
C ASN A 65 3.75 21.00 -2.29
N GLU A 66 3.09 22.14 -2.23
CA GLU A 66 1.98 22.38 -1.30
C GLU A 66 0.75 21.52 -1.63
N GLU A 67 0.46 21.26 -2.91
CA GLU A 67 -0.57 20.35 -3.34
C GLU A 67 -0.26 18.90 -2.92
N LEU A 68 0.99 18.45 -3.12
CA LEU A 68 1.48 17.17 -2.66
C LEU A 68 1.39 17.05 -1.13
N ARG A 69 1.80 18.09 -0.39
CA ARG A 69 1.71 18.13 1.06
C ARG A 69 0.27 17.97 1.55
N LYS A 70 -0.68 18.70 0.96
CA LYS A 70 -2.11 18.60 1.31
C LYS A 70 -2.68 17.21 1.02
N ALA A 71 -2.36 16.64 -0.12
CA ALA A 71 -2.80 15.30 -0.48
C ALA A 71 -2.20 14.24 0.45
N GLY A 72 -0.90 14.33 0.74
CA GLY A 72 -0.19 13.43 1.66
C GLY A 72 -0.71 13.53 3.10
N THR A 73 -0.94 14.74 3.60
CA THR A 73 -1.52 14.94 4.94
C THR A 73 -2.91 14.33 5.03
N GLY A 74 -3.75 14.49 4.00
CA GLY A 74 -5.06 13.86 3.95
C GLY A 74 -4.98 12.33 3.90
N ALA A 75 -4.10 11.77 3.07
CA ALA A 75 -3.90 10.33 2.95
C ALA A 75 -3.47 9.71 4.28
N GLN A 76 -2.42 10.25 4.89
CA GLN A 76 -1.88 9.75 6.16
C GLN A 76 -2.82 10.00 7.33
N GLY A 77 -3.54 11.14 7.37
CA GLY A 77 -4.50 11.44 8.41
C GLY A 77 -5.62 10.40 8.48
N TYR A 78 -6.24 10.07 7.35
CA TYR A 78 -7.28 9.02 7.33
C TYR A 78 -6.71 7.63 7.63
N ALA A 79 -5.52 7.29 7.12
CA ALA A 79 -4.89 6.01 7.41
C ALA A 79 -4.52 5.87 8.89
N ALA A 80 -3.92 6.90 9.49
CA ALA A 80 -3.47 6.88 10.87
C ALA A 80 -4.62 6.79 11.88
N THR A 81 -5.81 7.32 11.56
CA THR A 81 -6.99 7.24 12.45
C THR A 81 -7.68 5.87 12.41
N MET A 82 -7.43 5.03 11.41
CA MET A 82 -8.12 3.73 11.30
C MET A 82 -7.83 2.82 12.48
N VAL A 83 -6.56 2.64 12.83
CA VAL A 83 -6.15 1.72 13.91
C VAL A 83 -6.66 2.19 15.28
N PRO A 84 -6.43 3.45 15.72
CA PRO A 84 -6.94 3.92 17.01
C PRO A 84 -8.46 3.82 17.16
N VAL A 85 -9.22 4.14 16.11
CA VAL A 85 -10.69 4.06 16.18
C VAL A 85 -11.16 2.62 16.29
N VAL A 86 -10.60 1.68 15.51
CA VAL A 86 -10.94 0.26 15.58
C VAL A 86 -10.61 -0.30 16.97
N VAL A 87 -9.45 0.04 17.52
CA VAL A 87 -9.04 -0.37 18.88
C VAL A 87 -10.00 0.22 19.92
N SER A 88 -10.38 1.50 19.82
CA SER A 88 -11.33 2.12 20.73
C SER A 88 -12.70 1.45 20.70
N ILE A 89 -13.22 1.13 19.52
CA ILE A 89 -14.50 0.39 19.37
C ILE A 89 -14.37 -0.99 20.02
N SER A 90 -13.23 -1.66 19.87
CA SER A 90 -12.98 -2.98 20.49
C SER A 90 -13.00 -2.89 22.03
N TYR A 91 -12.38 -1.86 22.62
CA TYR A 91 -12.42 -1.65 24.09
C TYR A 91 -13.83 -1.33 24.58
N VAL A 92 -14.58 -0.49 23.86
CA VAL A 92 -15.98 -0.19 24.20
C VAL A 92 -16.82 -1.48 24.12
N ASN A 93 -16.66 -2.28 23.09
CA ASN A 93 -17.34 -3.58 22.97
C ASN A 93 -17.00 -4.50 24.15
N TYR A 94 -15.72 -4.60 24.52
CA TYR A 94 -15.26 -5.39 25.65
C TYR A 94 -15.92 -4.91 26.98
N ALA A 95 -15.93 -3.59 27.22
CA ALA A 95 -16.54 -3.02 28.42
C ALA A 95 -18.05 -3.30 28.49
N ILE A 96 -18.77 -3.15 27.38
CA ILE A 96 -20.22 -3.44 27.32
C ILE A 96 -20.48 -4.91 27.62
N VAL A 97 -19.71 -5.82 27.04
CA VAL A 97 -19.83 -7.27 27.27
C VAL A 97 -19.51 -7.61 28.73
N ALA A 98 -18.47 -7.00 29.32
CA ALA A 98 -18.13 -7.23 30.72
C ALA A 98 -19.24 -6.78 31.68
N VAL A 99 -19.80 -5.57 31.47
CA VAL A 99 -20.88 -5.05 32.32
C VAL A 99 -22.15 -5.89 32.20
N LEU A 100 -22.60 -6.15 30.96
CA LEU A 100 -23.84 -6.90 30.74
C LEU A 100 -23.70 -8.36 31.15
N GLY A 101 -22.54 -8.98 30.86
CA GLY A 101 -22.24 -10.36 31.29
C GLY A 101 -22.16 -10.47 32.81
N GLY A 102 -21.56 -9.49 33.48
CA GLY A 102 -21.52 -9.41 34.95
C GLY A 102 -22.89 -9.28 35.58
N LEU A 103 -23.76 -8.42 35.00
CA LEU A 103 -25.17 -8.31 35.45
C LEU A 103 -25.95 -9.62 35.27
N LEU A 104 -25.74 -10.33 34.14
CA LEU A 104 -26.38 -11.63 33.92
C LEU A 104 -25.86 -12.70 34.92
N ALA A 105 -24.57 -12.67 35.24
CA ALA A 105 -24.00 -13.57 36.22
C ALA A 105 -24.55 -13.30 37.65
N LEU A 106 -24.70 -12.04 38.04
CA LEU A 106 -25.33 -11.64 39.31
C LEU A 106 -26.81 -12.11 39.43
N HIS A 107 -27.53 -12.16 38.34
CA HIS A 107 -28.89 -12.68 38.25
C HIS A 107 -28.94 -14.22 38.11
N GLY A 108 -27.84 -14.90 38.21
CA GLY A 108 -27.77 -16.40 38.10
C GLY A 108 -28.05 -16.94 36.69
N LYS A 109 -28.06 -16.09 35.66
CA LYS A 109 -28.32 -16.46 34.25
C LYS A 109 -27.09 -16.81 33.46
N ALA A 110 -25.89 -16.55 34.00
CA ALA A 110 -24.62 -16.89 33.39
C ALA A 110 -23.62 -17.34 34.44
N ASP A 111 -22.77 -18.29 34.08
CA ASP A 111 -21.64 -18.72 34.91
C ASP A 111 -20.45 -17.76 34.73
N ILE A 112 -19.74 -17.48 35.84
CA ILE A 112 -18.59 -16.57 35.86
C ILE A 112 -17.46 -17.12 34.98
N GLY A 113 -17.23 -18.44 34.95
CA GLY A 113 -16.23 -19.09 34.12
C GLY A 113 -16.53 -18.90 32.63
N SER A 114 -17.80 -19.06 32.23
CA SER A 114 -18.24 -18.82 30.87
C SER A 114 -18.09 -17.36 30.46
N LEU A 115 -18.38 -16.41 31.36
CA LEU A 115 -18.17 -14.98 31.11
C LEU A 115 -16.69 -14.66 30.88
N ALA A 116 -15.80 -15.19 31.73
CA ALA A 116 -14.36 -14.99 31.60
C ALA A 116 -13.83 -15.52 30.24
N SER A 117 -14.24 -16.72 29.86
CA SER A 117 -13.90 -17.33 28.57
C SER A 117 -14.41 -16.49 27.39
N TYR A 118 -15.64 -16.00 27.47
CA TYR A 118 -16.24 -15.17 26.44
C TYR A 118 -15.52 -13.83 26.27
N LEU A 119 -15.10 -13.20 27.35
CA LEU A 119 -14.30 -11.96 27.30
C LEU A 119 -12.94 -12.17 26.61
N VAL A 120 -12.30 -13.31 26.85
CA VAL A 120 -11.05 -13.68 26.15
C VAL A 120 -11.32 -13.83 24.64
N PHE A 121 -12.38 -14.53 24.25
CA PHE A 121 -12.73 -14.70 22.84
C PHE A 121 -13.07 -13.37 22.16
N VAL A 122 -13.83 -12.49 22.81
CA VAL A 122 -14.15 -11.15 22.27
C VAL A 122 -12.87 -10.35 22.00
N ARG A 123 -11.90 -10.42 22.91
CA ARG A 123 -10.62 -9.73 22.75
C ARG A 123 -9.77 -10.33 21.63
N GLN A 124 -9.76 -11.64 21.47
CA GLN A 124 -8.94 -12.33 20.48
C GLN A 124 -9.56 -12.31 19.07
N ALA A 125 -10.85 -12.12 18.94
CA ALA A 125 -11.55 -12.16 17.65
C ALA A 125 -11.07 -11.11 16.63
N ALA A 126 -10.48 -10.02 17.06
CA ALA A 126 -9.92 -9.00 16.18
C ALA A 126 -8.59 -9.41 15.51
N LEU A 127 -7.82 -10.30 16.13
CA LEU A 127 -6.51 -10.73 15.62
C LEU A 127 -6.60 -11.49 14.30
N PRO A 128 -7.47 -12.53 14.16
CA PRO A 128 -7.62 -13.27 12.91
C PRO A 128 -8.06 -12.39 11.74
N ILE A 129 -8.89 -11.38 11.98
CA ILE A 129 -9.36 -10.46 10.93
C ILE A 129 -8.18 -9.66 10.35
N ASN A 130 -7.32 -9.12 11.22
CA ASN A 130 -6.14 -8.41 10.79
C ASN A 130 -5.14 -9.31 10.04
N GLN A 131 -4.91 -10.52 10.55
CA GLN A 131 -4.04 -11.50 9.90
C GLN A 131 -4.56 -11.90 8.53
N PHE A 132 -5.86 -12.15 8.39
CA PHE A 132 -6.48 -12.51 7.12
C PHE A 132 -6.33 -11.38 6.08
N THR A 133 -6.50 -10.11 6.51
CA THR A 133 -6.31 -8.97 5.62
C THR A 133 -4.86 -8.85 5.12
N GLN A 134 -3.89 -9.05 6.00
CA GLN A 134 -2.47 -9.03 5.62
C GLN A 134 -2.11 -10.18 4.68
N GLN A 135 -2.59 -11.40 4.96
CA GLN A 135 -2.36 -12.56 4.11
C GLN A 135 -3.02 -12.42 2.73
N SER A 136 -4.20 -11.80 2.67
CA SER A 136 -4.87 -11.52 1.38
C SER A 136 -4.06 -10.56 0.52
N ASN A 137 -3.49 -9.50 1.10
CA ASN A 137 -2.62 -8.58 0.38
C ASN A 137 -1.34 -9.26 -0.11
N PHE A 138 -0.74 -10.11 0.71
CA PHE A 138 0.42 -10.91 0.32
C PHE A 138 0.09 -11.84 -0.85
N LEU A 139 -1.05 -12.54 -0.79
CA LEU A 139 -1.50 -13.44 -1.85
C LEU A 139 -1.72 -12.69 -3.17
N LEU A 140 -2.38 -11.52 -3.13
CA LEU A 140 -2.60 -10.70 -4.32
C LEU A 140 -1.27 -10.23 -4.95
N SER A 141 -0.30 -9.84 -4.13
CA SER A 141 1.03 -9.46 -4.61
C SER A 141 1.78 -10.64 -5.22
N ALA A 142 1.67 -11.83 -4.59
CA ALA A 142 2.28 -13.06 -5.11
C ALA A 142 1.64 -13.49 -6.44
N LEU A 143 0.32 -13.38 -6.58
CA LEU A 143 -0.38 -13.68 -7.84
C LEU A 143 0.05 -12.72 -8.96
N ALA A 144 0.14 -11.41 -8.68
CA ALA A 144 0.62 -10.44 -9.66
C ALA A 144 2.08 -10.69 -10.08
N GLY A 145 2.92 -11.15 -9.16
CA GLY A 145 4.28 -11.59 -9.46
C GLY A 145 4.32 -12.86 -10.33
N ALA A 146 3.49 -13.85 -9.99
CA ALA A 146 3.37 -15.08 -10.74
C ALA A 146 2.86 -14.83 -12.17
N GLU A 147 1.86 -13.97 -12.35
CA GLU A 147 1.35 -13.57 -13.66
C GLU A 147 2.48 -13.05 -14.56
N ARG A 148 3.31 -12.14 -14.07
CA ARG A 148 4.45 -11.62 -14.83
C ARG A 148 5.47 -12.71 -15.20
N VAL A 149 5.72 -13.66 -14.31
CA VAL A 149 6.63 -14.79 -14.60
C VAL A 149 6.04 -15.68 -15.69
N PHE A 150 4.76 -16.01 -15.60
CA PHE A 150 4.09 -16.82 -16.63
C PHE A 150 3.99 -16.08 -17.96
N ASP A 151 3.79 -14.76 -17.97
CA ASP A 151 3.81 -13.97 -19.19
C ASP A 151 5.16 -14.09 -19.91
N VAL A 152 6.26 -13.97 -19.16
CA VAL A 152 7.62 -14.14 -19.73
C VAL A 152 7.85 -15.58 -20.20
N MET A 153 7.38 -16.57 -19.45
CA MET A 153 7.51 -17.99 -19.82
C MET A 153 6.67 -18.36 -21.06
N SER A 154 5.59 -17.60 -21.34
CA SER A 154 4.73 -17.83 -22.50
C SER A 154 5.21 -17.12 -23.77
N LEU A 155 6.26 -16.27 -23.68
CA LEU A 155 6.87 -15.67 -24.86
C LEU A 155 7.49 -16.76 -25.73
N GLU A 156 7.27 -16.67 -27.03
CA GLU A 156 7.93 -17.53 -27.99
C GLU A 156 9.45 -17.28 -27.92
N PRO A 157 10.26 -18.34 -27.87
CA PRO A 157 11.70 -18.17 -27.87
C PRO A 157 12.15 -17.52 -29.16
N GLU A 158 13.17 -16.66 -29.07
CA GLU A 158 13.75 -16.03 -30.24
C GLU A 158 14.28 -17.12 -31.17
N ILE A 159 13.86 -17.04 -32.41
CA ILE A 159 14.35 -17.98 -33.46
C ILE A 159 15.65 -17.40 -34.00
N ASP A 160 16.74 -18.08 -33.73
CA ASP A 160 18.03 -17.73 -34.31
C ASP A 160 18.14 -18.26 -35.77
N GLU A 161 17.83 -17.40 -36.73
CA GLU A 161 18.03 -17.65 -38.14
C GLU A 161 19.42 -17.14 -38.64
N GLY A 162 20.30 -16.76 -37.73
CA GLY A 162 21.62 -16.25 -38.01
C GLY A 162 22.47 -17.28 -38.73
N LYS A 163 23.12 -16.86 -39.84
CA LYS A 163 24.07 -17.67 -40.60
C LYS A 163 25.53 -17.38 -40.25
N VAL A 164 25.74 -16.46 -39.30
CA VAL A 164 27.07 -16.01 -38.90
C VAL A 164 27.29 -16.40 -37.44
N GLU A 165 28.23 -17.28 -37.24
CA GLU A 165 28.65 -17.70 -35.90
C GLU A 165 29.94 -17.00 -35.49
N LEU A 166 30.02 -16.63 -34.19
CA LEU A 166 31.29 -16.16 -33.59
C LEU A 166 32.20 -17.36 -33.36
N VAL A 167 33.32 -17.38 -34.06
CA VAL A 167 34.35 -18.42 -33.91
C VAL A 167 35.62 -17.82 -33.32
N ASN A 168 36.31 -18.61 -32.51
CA ASN A 168 37.65 -18.24 -32.05
C ASN A 168 38.63 -18.35 -33.19
N VAL A 169 39.40 -17.29 -33.43
CA VAL A 169 40.45 -17.28 -34.48
C VAL A 169 41.81 -17.05 -33.84
N LYS A 170 42.82 -17.69 -34.40
CA LYS A 170 44.23 -17.41 -34.12
C LYS A 170 44.86 -16.83 -35.36
N GLU A 171 45.80 -15.94 -35.16
CA GLU A 171 46.64 -15.42 -36.24
C GLU A 171 47.85 -16.35 -36.45
N GLU A 172 47.88 -17.06 -37.55
CA GLU A 172 49.01 -17.88 -37.99
C GLU A 172 49.53 -17.36 -39.33
N ASN A 173 50.80 -16.98 -39.36
CA ASN A 173 51.49 -16.48 -40.56
C ASN A 173 50.79 -15.26 -41.23
N GLY A 174 50.20 -14.37 -40.50
CA GLY A 174 49.51 -13.18 -41.02
C GLY A 174 48.13 -13.46 -41.63
N ALA A 175 47.59 -14.67 -41.46
CA ALA A 175 46.22 -15.02 -41.82
C ALA A 175 45.42 -15.45 -40.58
N LEU A 176 44.09 -15.14 -40.53
CA LEU A 176 43.21 -15.56 -39.49
C LEU A 176 42.73 -16.99 -39.75
N ALA A 177 43.06 -17.92 -38.87
CA ALA A 177 42.58 -19.30 -38.90
C ALA A 177 41.58 -19.55 -37.79
N VAL A 178 40.51 -20.28 -38.09
CA VAL A 178 39.51 -20.70 -37.10
C VAL A 178 40.12 -21.79 -36.22
N CYS A 179 39.97 -21.65 -34.90
CA CYS A 179 40.44 -22.61 -33.90
C CYS A 179 39.49 -23.79 -33.77
#